data_b81234e7849f15fb1e23eac9e99c3d84
#
_entry.id   b81234e7849f15fb1e23eac9e99c3d84
#
_cell.length_a   1.000
_cell.length_b   1.000
_cell.length_c   1.000
_cell.angle_alpha   90.00
_cell.angle_beta   90.00
_cell.angle_gamma   90.00
#
_symmetry.space_group_name_H-M   'P 1'
#
loop_
_entity.id
_entity.type
_entity.pdbx_description
1 polymer ?
#
loop_
_entity_poly.entity_id
_entity_poly.type
_entity_poly.pdbx_seq_one_letter_code
_entity_poly.pdbx_strand_id
1 'polypeptide(L)'
;MKIKTTIAILLLCIVTIKAQQINVKINGGPSGILYDSTLGDGKLKFGAGIGVGYTYFFSSHWGISTGIDAVYNQNSFELNNGTTISTYEVDDQTSAFEYQATPANYKEEQRFISLAVPLMMQYRTSIASQTQLYFGFGGKILFPAKQTAKASASELQLSGYYPDMNLLIDDLPSHGFGKATIWQDKATVSLDPSFLLSVETGLTFKLKENTQLYTGVYADYGLTEMAKENANLNIVAYNANGLDNIQANGISGNRKILQESRYFSAGIQLKLGFMLHKNKPLPVQPKEEVVTKTQAPVQEKAPVQQKTAQTPPAKKELTATERSYIEKPLAFQEVGNTDVTPQLVARLDEIAKILKSNKDIDLNITGYTCDIGTEARNLEIGMKRAQAVSDYLQNKGIEAIRMHLFSKGESEPLVPNTPVENRLLNRRVTLTLADR
;
A
#
# COMPACT_ATOMS: atom_id res chain seq x y z
N MET A 1 1.22 19.40 14.59
CA MET A 1 1.86 20.70 14.21
C MET A 1 3.06 20.56 13.28
N LYS A 2 3.75 19.41 13.22
CA LYS A 2 4.93 19.20 12.33
C LYS A 2 4.60 19.00 10.83
N ILE A 3 3.43 18.47 10.48
CA ILE A 3 3.01 18.24 9.09
C ILE A 3 2.73 19.57 8.33
N LYS A 4 2.18 20.57 9.03
CA LYS A 4 1.89 21.87 8.41
C LYS A 4 3.17 22.64 8.02
N THR A 5 4.27 22.43 8.74
CA THR A 5 5.57 23.08 8.47
C THR A 5 6.28 22.42 7.27
N THR A 6 6.14 21.11 7.09
CA THR A 6 6.77 20.37 5.97
C THR A 6 6.10 20.71 4.63
N ILE A 7 4.76 20.87 4.63
CA ILE A 7 4.00 21.28 3.44
C ILE A 7 4.34 22.75 3.08
N ALA A 8 4.52 23.62 4.09
CA ALA A 8 4.93 25.02 3.85
C ALA A 8 6.35 25.13 3.28
N ILE A 9 7.29 24.27 3.71
CA ILE A 9 8.65 24.21 3.18
C ILE A 9 8.66 23.69 1.74
N LEU A 10 7.84 22.70 1.41
CA LEU A 10 7.69 22.24 0.02
C LEU A 10 7.09 23.30 -0.89
N LEU A 11 6.16 24.11 -0.39
CA LEU A 11 5.60 25.26 -1.11
C LEU A 11 6.59 26.45 -1.22
N LEU A 12 7.46 26.65 -0.22
CA LEU A 12 8.45 27.74 -0.24
C LEU A 12 9.62 27.47 -1.21
N CYS A 13 9.98 26.22 -1.45
CA CYS A 13 11.00 25.87 -2.45
C CYS A 13 10.55 26.15 -3.91
N ILE A 14 9.26 26.33 -4.14
CA ILE A 14 8.73 26.66 -5.48
C ILE A 14 9.02 28.13 -5.89
N VAL A 15 9.28 29.01 -4.93
CA VAL A 15 9.42 30.46 -5.19
C VAL A 15 10.76 30.85 -5.85
N THR A 16 11.77 30.00 -5.80
CA THR A 16 13.11 30.30 -6.37
C THR A 16 13.40 29.58 -7.69
N ILE A 17 12.57 28.61 -8.10
CA ILE A 17 12.74 27.88 -9.36
C ILE A 17 11.91 28.60 -10.43
N LYS A 18 12.52 29.05 -11.51
CA LYS A 18 11.83 29.68 -12.65
C LYS A 18 10.89 28.63 -13.26
N ALA A 19 9.62 28.67 -12.91
CA ALA A 19 8.58 27.85 -13.47
C ALA A 19 8.50 28.10 -14.97
N GLN A 20 8.56 27.07 -15.78
CA GLN A 20 8.48 27.24 -17.21
C GLN A 20 7.04 27.10 -17.72
N GLN A 21 6.23 26.25 -17.11
CA GLN A 21 4.85 26.07 -17.55
C GLN A 21 3.92 25.70 -16.39
N ILE A 22 2.78 26.39 -16.31
CA ILE A 22 1.63 25.95 -15.54
C ILE A 22 0.65 25.32 -16.52
N ASN A 23 -0.01 24.23 -16.13
CA ASN A 23 -1.02 23.58 -16.94
C ASN A 23 -2.30 23.32 -16.15
N VAL A 24 -3.41 23.38 -16.85
CA VAL A 24 -4.71 22.93 -16.38
C VAL A 24 -5.12 21.76 -17.27
N LYS A 25 -5.56 20.65 -16.69
CA LYS A 25 -5.96 19.46 -17.45
C LYS A 25 -7.34 18.99 -17.06
N ILE A 26 -8.00 18.37 -18.03
CA ILE A 26 -9.17 17.54 -17.86
C ILE A 26 -8.88 16.18 -18.51
N ASN A 27 -9.43 15.14 -17.92
CA ASN A 27 -9.29 13.79 -18.46
C ASN A 27 -10.55 12.97 -18.18
N GLY A 28 -10.75 11.91 -18.93
CA GLY A 28 -11.89 11.02 -18.74
C GLY A 28 -11.75 9.72 -19.51
N GLY A 29 -12.41 8.69 -18.95
CA GLY A 29 -12.41 7.33 -19.47
C GLY A 29 -12.81 6.32 -18.41
N PRO A 30 -12.70 5.00 -18.67
CA PRO A 30 -12.88 3.98 -17.65
C PRO A 30 -11.92 4.22 -16.47
N SER A 31 -12.47 4.26 -15.25
CA SER A 31 -11.70 4.61 -14.05
C SER A 31 -12.37 4.06 -12.80
N GLY A 32 -11.58 3.38 -11.96
CA GLY A 32 -12.07 2.79 -10.71
C GLY A 32 -11.13 1.74 -10.17
N ILE A 33 -11.68 0.78 -9.45
CA ILE A 33 -10.93 -0.34 -8.87
C ILE A 33 -11.19 -1.58 -9.74
N LEU A 34 -10.13 -2.20 -10.21
CA LEU A 34 -10.14 -3.56 -10.73
C LEU A 34 -10.19 -4.52 -9.55
N TYR A 35 -11.21 -5.32 -9.48
CA TYR A 35 -11.37 -6.38 -8.51
C TYR A 35 -11.00 -7.72 -9.13
N ASP A 36 -10.12 -8.47 -8.49
CA ASP A 36 -9.93 -9.89 -8.76
C ASP A 36 -10.74 -10.69 -7.74
N SER A 37 -11.60 -11.58 -8.24
CA SER A 37 -12.51 -12.36 -7.43
C SER A 37 -12.94 -13.64 -8.15
N THR A 38 -12.98 -14.75 -7.42
CA THR A 38 -13.59 -16.00 -7.93
C THR A 38 -15.11 -16.07 -7.68
N LEU A 39 -15.64 -15.17 -6.86
CA LEU A 39 -17.04 -15.17 -6.42
C LEU A 39 -17.91 -14.15 -7.14
N GLY A 40 -17.33 -13.32 -8.03
CA GLY A 40 -18.07 -12.30 -8.73
C GLY A 40 -17.20 -11.48 -9.68
N ASP A 41 -17.84 -10.55 -10.39
CA ASP A 41 -17.22 -9.75 -11.43
C ASP A 41 -17.24 -8.24 -11.10
N GLY A 42 -16.07 -7.63 -11.17
CA GLY A 42 -15.89 -6.18 -11.08
C GLY A 42 -15.96 -5.52 -12.46
N LYS A 43 -16.65 -4.38 -12.57
CA LYS A 43 -16.75 -3.61 -13.81
C LYS A 43 -16.36 -2.15 -13.56
N LEU A 44 -15.38 -1.67 -14.32
CA LEU A 44 -15.05 -0.24 -14.37
C LEU A 44 -16.17 0.54 -15.04
N LYS A 45 -16.44 1.73 -14.53
CA LYS A 45 -17.36 2.69 -15.15
C LYS A 45 -16.61 3.95 -15.58
N PHE A 46 -17.31 4.89 -16.18
CA PHE A 46 -16.70 6.14 -16.61
C PHE A 46 -16.33 7.02 -15.42
N GLY A 47 -15.10 7.51 -15.42
CA GLY A 47 -14.59 8.50 -14.48
C GLY A 47 -14.08 9.74 -15.21
N ALA A 48 -13.91 10.82 -14.46
CA ALA A 48 -13.42 12.08 -14.97
C ALA A 48 -12.52 12.78 -13.96
N GLY A 49 -11.54 13.52 -14.44
CA GLY A 49 -10.61 14.27 -13.62
C GLY A 49 -10.35 15.69 -14.10
N ILE A 50 -10.00 16.53 -13.14
CA ILE A 50 -9.49 17.88 -13.39
C ILE A 50 -8.22 18.07 -12.57
N GLY A 51 -7.23 18.75 -13.12
CA GLY A 51 -5.98 18.97 -12.43
C GLY A 51 -5.28 20.26 -12.79
N VAL A 52 -4.41 20.69 -11.89
CA VAL A 52 -3.48 21.79 -12.08
C VAL A 52 -2.08 21.26 -11.89
N GLY A 53 -1.21 21.55 -12.85
CA GLY A 53 0.15 21.05 -12.84
C GLY A 53 1.18 22.14 -13.13
N TYR A 54 2.39 21.79 -12.82
CA TYR A 54 3.58 22.57 -13.02
C TYR A 54 4.62 21.71 -13.70
N THR A 55 5.20 22.21 -14.80
CA THR A 55 6.25 21.52 -15.54
C THR A 55 7.49 22.39 -15.64
N TYR A 56 8.61 21.84 -15.21
CA TYR A 56 9.93 22.42 -15.36
C TYR A 56 10.69 21.71 -16.47
N PHE A 57 10.97 22.40 -17.57
CA PHE A 57 11.80 21.88 -18.66
C PHE A 57 13.26 22.25 -18.42
N PHE A 58 14.09 21.26 -18.11
CA PHE A 58 15.53 21.44 -17.93
C PHE A 58 16.31 21.32 -19.23
N SER A 59 15.66 20.84 -20.31
CA SER A 59 16.21 20.88 -21.68
C SER A 59 15.10 21.20 -22.70
N SER A 60 15.46 21.30 -23.98
CA SER A 60 14.50 21.50 -25.06
C SER A 60 13.49 20.33 -25.19
N HIS A 61 13.88 19.14 -24.78
CA HIS A 61 13.11 17.90 -24.94
C HIS A 61 12.57 17.35 -23.60
N TRP A 62 13.30 17.53 -22.50
CA TRP A 62 13.00 16.88 -21.24
C TRP A 62 12.53 17.85 -20.15
N GLY A 63 11.54 17.43 -19.40
CA GLY A 63 11.02 18.14 -18.24
C GLY A 63 10.53 17.21 -17.15
N ILE A 64 10.33 17.78 -15.96
CA ILE A 64 9.69 17.13 -14.83
C ILE A 64 8.42 17.88 -14.53
N SER A 65 7.32 17.16 -14.32
CA SER A 65 6.02 17.74 -13.97
C SER A 65 5.47 17.16 -12.68
N THR A 66 4.79 18.01 -11.92
CA THR A 66 4.03 17.65 -10.73
C THR A 66 2.74 18.45 -10.69
N GLY A 67 1.85 18.16 -9.75
CA GLY A 67 0.58 18.85 -9.64
C GLY A 67 -0.35 18.25 -8.63
N ILE A 68 -1.62 18.62 -8.75
CA ILE A 68 -2.73 18.03 -7.98
C ILE A 68 -3.87 17.78 -8.94
N ASP A 69 -4.39 16.56 -8.93
CA ASP A 69 -5.53 16.11 -9.72
C ASP A 69 -6.67 15.72 -8.77
N ALA A 70 -7.89 16.16 -9.04
CA ALA A 70 -9.10 15.63 -8.45
C ALA A 70 -9.77 14.70 -9.46
N VAL A 71 -10.00 13.45 -9.06
CA VAL A 71 -10.51 12.40 -9.94
C VAL A 71 -11.79 11.82 -9.35
N TYR A 72 -12.85 11.79 -10.12
CA TYR A 72 -14.09 11.09 -9.82
C TYR A 72 -14.06 9.71 -10.47
N ASN A 73 -14.28 8.68 -9.68
CA ASN A 73 -14.19 7.29 -10.07
C ASN A 73 -15.49 6.55 -9.80
N GLN A 74 -15.79 5.58 -10.64
CA GLN A 74 -16.94 4.69 -10.49
C GLN A 74 -16.57 3.26 -10.85
N ASN A 75 -17.09 2.31 -10.10
CA ASN A 75 -17.06 0.88 -10.44
C ASN A 75 -18.29 0.17 -9.86
N SER A 76 -18.58 -1.01 -10.33
CA SER A 76 -19.58 -1.89 -9.75
C SER A 76 -19.02 -3.29 -9.60
N PHE A 77 -19.59 -4.03 -8.66
CA PHE A 77 -19.28 -5.44 -8.45
C PHE A 77 -20.59 -6.22 -8.36
N GLU A 78 -20.63 -7.39 -8.98
CA GLU A 78 -21.78 -8.29 -9.00
C GLU A 78 -21.31 -9.66 -8.53
N LEU A 79 -21.95 -10.23 -7.49
CA LEU A 79 -21.69 -11.61 -7.04
C LEU A 79 -22.34 -12.61 -7.99
N ASN A 80 -21.69 -13.75 -8.15
CA ASN A 80 -22.27 -14.89 -8.87
C ASN A 80 -23.51 -15.39 -8.12
N ASN A 81 -24.57 -15.69 -8.85
CA ASN A 81 -25.79 -16.20 -8.24
C ASN A 81 -25.54 -17.54 -7.53
N GLY A 82 -26.13 -17.70 -6.35
CA GLY A 82 -25.95 -18.89 -5.52
C GLY A 82 -24.70 -18.88 -4.65
N THR A 83 -23.92 -17.78 -4.68
CA THR A 83 -22.77 -17.62 -3.78
C THR A 83 -23.26 -17.40 -2.36
N THR A 84 -22.81 -18.22 -1.42
CA THR A 84 -23.02 -18.03 0.02
C THR A 84 -21.75 -17.44 0.64
N ILE A 85 -21.91 -16.33 1.32
CA ILE A 85 -20.83 -15.71 2.10
C ILE A 85 -21.06 -16.03 3.56
N SER A 86 -20.09 -16.70 4.19
CA SER A 86 -20.18 -17.10 5.59
C SER A 86 -19.10 -16.45 6.45
N THR A 87 -19.52 -16.04 7.65
CA THR A 87 -18.66 -15.51 8.72
C THR A 87 -19.11 -16.10 10.06
N TYR A 88 -18.22 -16.07 11.05
CA TYR A 88 -18.57 -16.49 12.39
C TYR A 88 -19.07 -15.31 13.20
N GLU A 89 -20.22 -15.47 13.84
CA GLU A 89 -20.87 -14.50 14.71
C GLU A 89 -21.20 -15.14 16.06
N VAL A 90 -21.64 -14.33 17.01
CA VAL A 90 -22.11 -14.76 18.33
C VAL A 90 -23.50 -14.21 18.53
N ASP A 91 -24.42 -15.10 18.93
CA ASP A 91 -25.80 -14.71 19.23
C ASP A 91 -25.93 -14.06 20.62
N ASP A 92 -27.15 -13.64 20.96
CA ASP A 92 -27.49 -13.02 22.24
C ASP A 92 -27.35 -13.95 23.46
N GLN A 93 -27.23 -15.27 23.21
CA GLN A 93 -27.01 -16.29 24.24
C GLN A 93 -25.51 -16.69 24.33
N THR A 94 -24.63 -15.95 23.67
CA THR A 94 -23.17 -16.20 23.61
C THR A 94 -22.77 -17.48 22.87
N SER A 95 -23.66 -18.05 22.07
CA SER A 95 -23.34 -19.19 21.20
C SER A 95 -22.71 -18.73 19.90
N ALA A 96 -21.59 -19.34 19.54
CA ALA A 96 -20.95 -19.08 18.25
C ALA A 96 -21.64 -19.87 17.14
N PHE A 97 -21.87 -19.18 16.01
CA PHE A 97 -22.48 -19.78 14.84
C PHE A 97 -21.88 -19.25 13.54
N GLU A 98 -22.04 -20.00 12.47
CA GLU A 98 -21.68 -19.55 11.12
C GLU A 98 -22.86 -18.79 10.51
N TYR A 99 -22.73 -17.46 10.42
CA TYR A 99 -23.69 -16.58 9.75
C TYR A 99 -23.51 -16.66 8.25
N GLN A 100 -24.55 -17.06 7.53
CA GLN A 100 -24.54 -17.29 6.09
C GLN A 100 -25.48 -16.30 5.41
N ALA A 101 -24.97 -15.57 4.41
CA ALA A 101 -25.75 -14.72 3.54
C ALA A 101 -25.65 -15.21 2.09
N THR A 102 -26.80 -15.56 1.51
CA THR A 102 -26.92 -16.01 0.12
C THR A 102 -27.80 -15.05 -0.66
N PRO A 103 -27.19 -14.05 -1.34
CA PRO A 103 -27.95 -13.10 -2.13
C PRO A 103 -28.28 -13.63 -3.52
N ALA A 104 -29.40 -13.21 -4.05
CA ALA A 104 -29.74 -13.31 -5.46
C ALA A 104 -29.57 -11.96 -6.15
N ASN A 105 -28.88 -11.92 -7.30
CA ASN A 105 -28.59 -10.71 -8.07
C ASN A 105 -27.95 -9.60 -7.24
N TYR A 106 -26.97 -9.94 -6.40
CA TYR A 106 -26.26 -8.94 -5.63
C TYR A 106 -25.45 -8.03 -6.51
N LYS A 107 -25.61 -6.74 -6.27
CA LYS A 107 -24.85 -5.69 -6.95
C LYS A 107 -24.45 -4.60 -5.97
N GLU A 108 -23.17 -4.22 -6.05
CA GLU A 108 -22.63 -3.07 -5.34
C GLU A 108 -22.13 -2.01 -6.32
N GLU A 109 -22.60 -0.79 -6.18
CA GLU A 109 -22.13 0.37 -6.95
C GLU A 109 -21.32 1.28 -6.05
N GLN A 110 -20.07 1.49 -6.43
CA GLN A 110 -19.13 2.32 -5.68
C GLN A 110 -18.80 3.59 -6.46
N ARG A 111 -18.72 4.72 -5.73
CA ARG A 111 -18.33 6.02 -6.25
C ARG A 111 -17.36 6.64 -5.26
N PHE A 112 -16.24 7.14 -5.75
CA PHE A 112 -15.28 7.81 -4.89
C PHE A 112 -14.56 8.95 -5.60
N ILE A 113 -14.26 10.00 -4.85
CA ILE A 113 -13.41 11.11 -5.28
C ILE A 113 -12.04 10.89 -4.67
N SER A 114 -10.99 11.07 -5.48
CA SER A 114 -9.60 10.96 -5.03
C SER A 114 -8.82 12.21 -5.40
N LEU A 115 -7.82 12.52 -4.59
CA LEU A 115 -6.78 13.47 -4.92
C LEU A 115 -5.53 12.70 -5.35
N ALA A 116 -4.94 13.06 -6.49
CA ALA A 116 -3.71 12.45 -6.96
C ALA A 116 -2.59 13.50 -7.06
N VAL A 117 -1.40 13.11 -6.63
CA VAL A 117 -0.18 13.92 -6.73
C VAL A 117 0.76 13.21 -7.70
N PRO A 118 0.89 13.69 -8.95
CA PRO A 118 1.81 13.14 -9.95
C PRO A 118 3.24 13.62 -9.75
N LEU A 119 4.19 12.76 -10.08
CA LEU A 119 5.59 13.10 -10.36
C LEU A 119 5.98 12.39 -11.66
N MET A 120 6.04 13.17 -12.75
CA MET A 120 6.18 12.65 -14.10
C MET A 120 7.42 13.21 -14.78
N MET A 121 8.17 12.36 -15.47
CA MET A 121 9.13 12.77 -16.48
C MET A 121 8.39 12.99 -17.80
N GLN A 122 8.67 14.09 -18.49
CA GLN A 122 8.04 14.40 -19.76
C GLN A 122 9.13 14.60 -20.83
N TYR A 123 8.91 13.94 -21.97
CA TYR A 123 9.69 14.12 -23.20
C TYR A 123 8.83 14.79 -24.26
N ARG A 124 9.41 15.68 -25.06
CA ARG A 124 8.74 16.30 -26.22
C ARG A 124 9.69 16.44 -27.39
N THR A 125 9.17 16.30 -28.60
CA THR A 125 9.94 16.51 -29.84
C THR A 125 9.06 17.14 -30.90
N SER A 126 9.63 18.06 -31.69
CA SER A 126 8.89 18.74 -32.75
C SER A 126 8.73 17.84 -33.96
N ILE A 127 7.50 17.70 -34.46
CA ILE A 127 7.16 16.96 -35.68
C ILE A 127 6.70 17.90 -36.81
N ALA A 128 6.29 19.13 -36.48
CA ALA A 128 5.97 20.20 -37.39
C ALA A 128 6.23 21.57 -36.75
N SER A 129 6.13 22.65 -37.50
CA SER A 129 6.44 24.03 -37.05
C SER A 129 5.66 24.46 -35.78
N GLN A 130 4.44 23.96 -35.59
CA GLN A 130 3.58 24.31 -34.45
C GLN A 130 3.09 23.09 -33.67
N THR A 131 3.58 21.87 -33.99
CA THR A 131 3.13 20.62 -33.42
C THR A 131 4.31 19.83 -32.87
N GLN A 132 4.16 19.36 -31.61
CA GLN A 132 5.13 18.47 -30.98
C GLN A 132 4.44 17.18 -30.56
N LEU A 133 5.17 16.08 -30.65
CA LEU A 133 4.82 14.85 -29.94
C LEU A 133 5.33 14.97 -28.50
N TYR A 134 4.52 14.53 -27.53
CA TYR A 134 4.97 14.40 -26.15
C TYR A 134 4.71 13.00 -25.63
N PHE A 135 5.54 12.60 -24.70
CA PHE A 135 5.44 11.36 -23.93
C PHE A 135 5.76 11.68 -22.46
N GLY A 136 4.94 11.18 -21.55
CA GLY A 136 5.14 11.30 -20.12
C GLY A 136 5.10 9.94 -19.43
N PHE A 137 5.96 9.73 -18.44
CA PHE A 137 5.93 8.55 -17.59
C PHE A 137 6.36 8.90 -16.18
N GLY A 138 5.87 8.15 -15.20
CA GLY A 138 6.21 8.40 -13.81
C GLY A 138 5.27 7.72 -12.83
N GLY A 139 5.20 8.27 -11.64
CA GLY A 139 4.33 7.78 -10.58
C GLY A 139 3.32 8.81 -10.13
N LYS A 140 2.24 8.34 -9.53
CA LYS A 140 1.26 9.16 -8.81
C LYS A 140 0.97 8.53 -7.47
N ILE A 141 0.65 9.36 -6.47
CA ILE A 141 0.05 8.89 -5.22
C ILE A 141 -1.41 9.32 -5.25
N LEU A 142 -2.31 8.35 -5.13
CA LEU A 142 -3.76 8.55 -5.11
C LEU A 142 -4.28 8.45 -3.68
N PHE A 143 -4.97 9.47 -3.21
CA PHE A 143 -5.59 9.54 -1.89
C PHE A 143 -7.12 9.55 -2.05
N PRO A 144 -7.83 8.46 -1.70
CA PRO A 144 -9.28 8.45 -1.66
C PRO A 144 -9.79 9.43 -0.61
N ALA A 145 -10.65 10.38 -0.99
CA ALA A 145 -11.11 11.46 -0.12
C ALA A 145 -12.57 11.27 0.35
N LYS A 146 -13.47 10.93 -0.56
CA LYS A 146 -14.88 10.69 -0.28
C LYS A 146 -15.34 9.44 -1.00
N GLN A 147 -15.92 8.53 -0.25
CA GLN A 147 -16.33 7.22 -0.75
C GLN A 147 -17.81 6.99 -0.44
N THR A 148 -18.53 6.42 -1.37
CA THR A 148 -19.90 5.99 -1.21
C THR A 148 -20.12 4.69 -1.96
N ALA A 149 -20.85 3.75 -1.35
CA ALA A 149 -21.27 2.52 -2.01
C ALA A 149 -22.75 2.28 -1.72
N LYS A 150 -23.40 1.61 -2.65
CA LYS A 150 -24.78 1.16 -2.52
C LYS A 150 -24.83 -0.31 -2.92
N ALA A 151 -25.22 -1.15 -1.97
CA ALA A 151 -25.47 -2.57 -2.19
C ALA A 151 -26.95 -2.83 -2.40
N SER A 152 -27.28 -3.81 -3.21
CA SER A 152 -28.65 -4.24 -3.49
C SER A 152 -28.70 -5.72 -3.86
N ALA A 153 -29.80 -6.39 -3.51
CA ALA A 153 -30.10 -7.74 -3.93
C ALA A 153 -31.61 -7.90 -4.19
N SER A 154 -31.99 -8.75 -5.14
CA SER A 154 -33.41 -9.05 -5.37
C SER A 154 -34.00 -9.91 -4.26
N GLU A 155 -33.19 -10.79 -3.69
CA GLU A 155 -33.51 -11.59 -2.51
C GLU A 155 -32.21 -11.78 -1.71
N LEU A 156 -32.32 -11.80 -0.40
CA LEU A 156 -31.23 -12.06 0.53
C LEU A 156 -31.69 -13.13 1.52
N GLN A 157 -31.19 -14.37 1.39
CA GLN A 157 -31.41 -15.44 2.35
C GLN A 157 -30.33 -15.36 3.43
N LEU A 158 -30.76 -15.22 4.69
CA LEU A 158 -29.89 -15.16 5.86
C LEU A 158 -30.13 -16.38 6.72
N SER A 159 -29.09 -17.08 7.15
CA SER A 159 -29.17 -18.27 7.99
C SER A 159 -28.03 -18.35 8.98
N GLY A 160 -28.25 -19.10 10.07
CA GLY A 160 -27.27 -19.42 11.08
C GLY A 160 -27.03 -20.89 11.17
N TYR A 161 -25.80 -21.36 10.97
CA TYR A 161 -25.43 -22.75 11.20
C TYR A 161 -24.68 -22.86 12.53
N TYR A 162 -25.21 -23.69 13.43
CA TYR A 162 -24.65 -23.96 14.75
C TYR A 162 -23.89 -25.29 14.71
N PRO A 163 -22.57 -25.31 14.59
CA PRO A 163 -21.78 -26.54 14.41
C PRO A 163 -21.92 -27.53 15.58
N ASP A 164 -21.97 -27.02 16.81
CA ASP A 164 -22.05 -27.85 18.02
C ASP A 164 -23.33 -28.66 18.09
N MET A 165 -24.40 -28.17 17.48
CA MET A 165 -25.72 -28.86 17.45
C MET A 165 -26.02 -29.48 16.10
N ASN A 166 -25.14 -29.26 15.10
CA ASN A 166 -25.39 -29.59 13.69
C ASN A 166 -26.75 -29.05 13.22
N LEU A 167 -27.08 -27.81 13.58
CA LEU A 167 -28.38 -27.21 13.35
C LEU A 167 -28.25 -26.01 12.41
N LEU A 168 -29.02 -26.02 11.31
CA LEU A 168 -29.19 -24.87 10.42
C LEU A 168 -30.54 -24.21 10.73
N ILE A 169 -30.53 -22.90 10.97
CA ILE A 169 -31.74 -22.08 11.15
C ILE A 169 -31.78 -21.07 9.98
N ASP A 170 -32.78 -21.22 9.12
CA ASP A 170 -32.93 -20.40 7.89
C ASP A 170 -34.30 -19.68 7.83
N ASP A 171 -35.16 -19.88 8.81
CA ASP A 171 -36.46 -19.20 8.96
C ASP A 171 -36.75 -18.91 10.45
N LEU A 172 -36.12 -17.90 11.01
CA LEU A 172 -36.37 -17.34 12.34
C LEU A 172 -36.21 -15.83 12.30
N PRO A 173 -37.18 -15.10 11.69
CA PRO A 173 -37.06 -13.67 11.43
C PRO A 173 -36.78 -12.80 12.66
N SER A 174 -37.29 -13.20 13.84
CA SER A 174 -37.06 -12.51 15.11
C SER A 174 -35.62 -12.54 15.58
N HIS A 175 -34.78 -13.42 15.02
CA HIS A 175 -33.35 -13.54 15.32
C HIS A 175 -32.47 -13.25 14.09
N GLY A 176 -33.04 -12.61 13.08
CA GLY A 176 -32.28 -12.17 11.90
C GLY A 176 -32.03 -13.26 10.85
N PHE A 177 -32.72 -14.42 10.93
CA PHE A 177 -32.64 -15.48 9.92
C PHE A 177 -33.92 -15.54 9.09
N GLY A 178 -33.81 -15.63 7.79
CA GLY A 178 -34.93 -15.65 6.87
C GLY A 178 -34.65 -14.93 5.56
N LYS A 179 -35.72 -14.60 4.83
CA LYS A 179 -35.65 -13.96 3.52
C LYS A 179 -36.04 -12.50 3.57
N ALA A 180 -35.15 -11.65 3.04
CA ALA A 180 -35.47 -10.28 2.73
C ALA A 180 -35.56 -10.09 1.21
N THR A 181 -36.67 -9.55 0.72
CA THR A 181 -36.89 -9.30 -0.72
C THR A 181 -36.68 -7.83 -1.04
N ILE A 182 -36.13 -7.55 -2.24
CA ILE A 182 -35.86 -6.16 -2.73
C ILE A 182 -35.04 -5.37 -1.71
N TRP A 183 -33.98 -5.96 -1.24
CA TRP A 183 -33.10 -5.33 -0.28
C TRP A 183 -32.13 -4.34 -0.95
N GLN A 184 -31.89 -3.21 -0.29
CA GLN A 184 -30.84 -2.27 -0.64
C GLN A 184 -30.41 -1.47 0.58
N ASP A 185 -29.10 -1.19 0.67
CA ASP A 185 -28.56 -0.35 1.72
C ASP A 185 -27.24 0.34 1.28
N LYS A 186 -26.77 1.28 2.08
CA LYS A 186 -25.48 1.95 1.88
C LYS A 186 -24.37 1.07 2.46
N ALA A 187 -23.51 0.56 1.58
CA ALA A 187 -22.35 -0.20 2.00
C ALA A 187 -21.24 0.73 2.53
N THR A 188 -20.52 0.24 3.53
CA THR A 188 -19.30 0.90 4.02
C THR A 188 -18.14 0.57 3.10
N VAL A 189 -17.46 1.59 2.58
CA VAL A 189 -16.22 1.44 1.81
C VAL A 189 -15.10 2.13 2.54
N SER A 190 -13.98 1.45 2.68
CA SER A 190 -12.75 2.01 3.22
C SER A 190 -11.61 1.68 2.28
N LEU A 191 -11.04 2.70 1.65
CA LEU A 191 -9.96 2.56 0.69
C LEU A 191 -8.69 3.18 1.21
N ASP A 192 -7.56 2.52 0.99
CA ASP A 192 -6.24 3.00 1.30
C ASP A 192 -5.63 3.79 0.12
N PRO A 193 -4.68 4.70 0.39
CA PRO A 193 -3.92 5.36 -0.66
C PRO A 193 -3.20 4.35 -1.56
N SER A 194 -3.12 4.66 -2.86
CA SER A 194 -2.45 3.79 -3.83
C SER A 194 -1.31 4.52 -4.55
N PHE A 195 -0.21 3.79 -4.74
CA PHE A 195 0.88 4.19 -5.64
C PHE A 195 0.56 3.72 -7.05
N LEU A 196 0.58 4.64 -8.01
CA LEU A 196 0.25 4.36 -9.40
C LEU A 196 1.49 4.50 -10.29
N LEU A 197 1.62 3.58 -11.24
CA LEU A 197 2.44 3.79 -12.43
C LEU A 197 1.59 4.55 -13.46
N SER A 198 2.15 5.57 -14.08
CA SER A 198 1.43 6.46 -14.98
C SER A 198 2.20 6.68 -16.27
N VAL A 199 1.48 6.60 -17.39
CA VAL A 199 1.99 6.92 -18.72
C VAL A 199 1.00 7.82 -19.45
N GLU A 200 1.53 8.71 -20.28
CA GLU A 200 0.72 9.57 -21.15
C GLU A 200 1.44 9.88 -22.44
N THR A 201 0.70 10.05 -23.53
CA THR A 201 1.26 10.45 -24.81
C THR A 201 0.25 11.21 -25.65
N GLY A 202 0.73 12.00 -26.60
CA GLY A 202 -0.15 12.75 -27.48
C GLY A 202 0.56 13.87 -28.21
N LEU A 203 -0.22 14.81 -28.70
CA LEU A 203 0.23 15.94 -29.50
C LEU A 203 0.08 17.25 -28.72
N THR A 204 1.03 18.14 -28.92
CA THR A 204 0.98 19.50 -28.40
C THR A 204 0.88 20.47 -29.57
N PHE A 205 -0.07 21.39 -29.50
CA PHE A 205 -0.28 22.44 -30.50
C PHE A 205 0.01 23.80 -29.88
N LYS A 206 0.85 24.58 -30.52
CA LYS A 206 1.10 25.98 -30.13
C LYS A 206 -0.06 26.86 -30.59
N LEU A 207 -0.87 27.35 -29.64
CA LEU A 207 -2.02 28.21 -29.92
C LEU A 207 -1.61 29.69 -30.00
N LYS A 208 -0.76 30.14 -29.07
CA LYS A 208 -0.18 31.48 -28.97
C LYS A 208 1.27 31.37 -28.50
N GLU A 209 2.00 32.49 -28.46
CA GLU A 209 3.41 32.49 -28.03
C GLU A 209 3.64 31.79 -26.68
N ASN A 210 2.71 31.96 -25.74
CA ASN A 210 2.84 31.43 -24.39
C ASN A 210 1.79 30.37 -24.04
N THR A 211 0.97 29.90 -25.00
CA THR A 211 -0.11 28.97 -24.73
C THR A 211 0.01 27.74 -25.65
N GLN A 212 -0.05 26.57 -25.04
CA GLN A 212 0.01 25.27 -25.73
C GLN A 212 -1.20 24.41 -25.35
N LEU A 213 -1.80 23.76 -26.34
CA LEU A 213 -2.83 22.74 -26.14
C LEU A 213 -2.20 21.37 -26.28
N TYR A 214 -2.37 20.54 -25.28
CA TYR A 214 -2.00 19.13 -25.28
C TYR A 214 -3.28 18.29 -25.47
N THR A 215 -3.25 17.38 -26.41
CA THR A 215 -4.30 16.38 -26.61
C THR A 215 -3.66 15.01 -26.61
N GLY A 216 -4.22 14.05 -25.91
CA GLY A 216 -3.59 12.73 -25.86
C GLY A 216 -4.37 11.72 -25.05
N VAL A 217 -3.72 10.61 -24.82
CA VAL A 217 -4.22 9.49 -24.01
C VAL A 217 -3.35 9.32 -22.78
N TYR A 218 -3.93 8.72 -21.76
CA TYR A 218 -3.23 8.38 -20.51
C TYR A 218 -3.65 7.00 -20.03
N ALA A 219 -2.80 6.38 -19.22
CA ALA A 219 -3.12 5.20 -18.45
C ALA A 219 -2.42 5.25 -17.07
N ASP A 220 -3.16 4.90 -16.04
CA ASP A 220 -2.71 4.79 -14.65
C ASP A 220 -3.02 3.39 -14.13
N TYR A 221 -2.03 2.74 -13.50
CA TYR A 221 -2.18 1.42 -12.92
C TYR A 221 -1.69 1.40 -11.48
N GLY A 222 -2.53 0.92 -10.55
CA GLY A 222 -2.21 0.79 -9.14
C GLY A 222 -1.24 -0.34 -8.86
N LEU A 223 -0.14 0.00 -8.19
CA LEU A 223 0.88 -0.96 -7.74
C LEU A 223 0.54 -1.55 -6.38
N THR A 224 -0.31 -0.87 -5.61
CA THR A 224 -0.77 -1.29 -4.27
C THR A 224 -2.26 -1.50 -4.26
N GLU A 225 -2.72 -2.37 -3.37
CA GLU A 225 -4.14 -2.63 -3.15
C GLU A 225 -4.83 -1.43 -2.50
N MET A 226 -6.10 -1.24 -2.82
CA MET A 226 -6.91 -0.13 -2.30
C MET A 226 -7.95 -0.56 -1.26
N ALA A 227 -8.49 -1.77 -1.35
CA ALA A 227 -9.40 -2.25 -0.31
C ALA A 227 -8.61 -2.48 0.98
N LYS A 228 -9.09 -1.88 2.08
CA LYS A 228 -8.48 -2.13 3.39
C LYS A 228 -8.56 -3.59 3.75
N GLU A 229 -7.46 -4.08 4.26
CA GLU A 229 -7.33 -5.38 4.87
C GLU A 229 -8.13 -5.41 6.20
N ASN A 230 -9.44 -5.44 6.12
CA ASN A 230 -10.30 -5.58 7.28
C ASN A 230 -10.90 -6.98 7.32
N ALA A 231 -11.02 -7.48 8.55
CA ALA A 231 -11.56 -8.76 8.95
C ALA A 231 -12.64 -9.31 8.02
N ASN A 232 -12.74 -10.62 7.98
CA ASN A 232 -13.77 -11.45 7.33
C ASN A 232 -15.22 -10.98 7.66
N LEU A 233 -15.61 -9.78 7.23
CA LEU A 233 -16.97 -9.29 7.38
C LEU A 233 -17.86 -9.96 6.35
N ASN A 234 -19.09 -10.34 6.74
CA ASN A 234 -20.10 -10.73 5.78
C ASN A 234 -20.53 -9.50 4.95
N ILE A 235 -21.12 -9.71 3.77
CA ILE A 235 -21.67 -8.62 2.93
C ILE A 235 -22.74 -7.80 3.64
N VAL A 236 -23.41 -8.41 4.63
CA VAL A 236 -24.38 -7.75 5.52
C VAL A 236 -24.04 -8.05 6.98
N ALA A 237 -24.33 -7.12 7.86
CA ALA A 237 -24.14 -7.30 9.28
C ALA A 237 -25.24 -8.23 9.86
N TYR A 238 -24.85 -9.11 10.78
CA TYR A 238 -25.81 -9.86 11.56
C TYR A 238 -26.62 -8.92 12.47
N ASN A 239 -27.93 -9.13 12.50
CA ASN A 239 -28.84 -8.37 13.36
C ASN A 239 -29.70 -9.33 14.19
N ALA A 240 -29.36 -9.51 15.46
CA ALA A 240 -30.08 -10.37 16.39
C ALA A 240 -31.54 -9.92 16.66
N ASN A 241 -31.90 -8.66 16.30
CA ASN A 241 -33.24 -8.11 16.55
C ASN A 241 -34.20 -8.29 15.35
N GLY A 242 -33.79 -9.02 14.32
CA GLY A 242 -34.67 -9.35 13.21
C GLY A 242 -34.14 -8.96 11.83
N LEU A 243 -35.02 -9.11 10.83
CA LEU A 243 -34.69 -8.82 9.42
C LEU A 243 -34.93 -7.34 9.04
N ASP A 244 -35.42 -6.53 9.95
CA ASP A 244 -35.58 -5.10 9.72
C ASP A 244 -34.23 -4.39 9.78
N ASN A 245 -33.98 -3.44 8.85
CA ASN A 245 -32.76 -2.64 8.82
C ASN A 245 -31.45 -3.46 8.68
N ILE A 246 -31.44 -4.46 7.81
CA ILE A 246 -30.23 -5.22 7.44
C ILE A 246 -29.20 -4.26 6.87
N GLN A 247 -28.08 -4.06 7.57
CA GLN A 247 -27.03 -3.12 7.20
C GLN A 247 -26.03 -3.78 6.23
N ALA A 248 -25.66 -3.04 5.18
CA ALA A 248 -24.66 -3.49 4.23
C ALA A 248 -23.23 -3.22 4.77
N ASN A 249 -22.39 -4.24 4.87
CA ASN A 249 -20.96 -4.09 5.07
C ASN A 249 -20.22 -3.89 3.74
N GLY A 250 -20.79 -4.36 2.63
CA GLY A 250 -20.17 -4.32 1.31
C GLY A 250 -19.08 -5.36 1.11
N ILE A 251 -18.55 -5.40 -0.12
CA ILE A 251 -17.54 -6.40 -0.52
C ILE A 251 -16.13 -6.08 -0.05
N SER A 252 -15.82 -4.81 0.18
CA SER A 252 -14.45 -4.34 0.47
C SER A 252 -13.88 -4.80 1.81
N GLY A 253 -14.71 -5.33 2.68
CA GLY A 253 -14.32 -5.87 3.99
C GLY A 253 -14.11 -7.39 4.02
N ASN A 254 -14.20 -8.09 2.88
CA ASN A 254 -14.13 -9.55 2.85
C ASN A 254 -13.10 -10.06 1.83
N ARG A 255 -12.00 -10.63 2.32
CA ARG A 255 -10.93 -11.20 1.48
C ARG A 255 -11.32 -12.50 0.76
N LYS A 256 -12.35 -13.20 1.20
CA LYS A 256 -12.87 -14.36 0.46
C LYS A 256 -13.56 -13.92 -0.83
N ILE A 257 -14.11 -12.68 -0.85
CA ILE A 257 -14.74 -12.09 -2.03
C ILE A 257 -13.68 -11.44 -2.92
N LEU A 258 -12.81 -10.62 -2.36
CA LEU A 258 -11.81 -9.85 -3.11
C LEU A 258 -10.41 -10.38 -2.85
N GLN A 259 -9.77 -10.93 -3.88
CA GLN A 259 -8.37 -11.38 -3.83
C GLN A 259 -7.42 -10.23 -4.06
N GLU A 260 -7.72 -9.36 -5.06
CA GLU A 260 -6.97 -8.14 -5.33
C GLU A 260 -7.92 -6.97 -5.62
N SER A 261 -7.44 -5.76 -5.35
CA SER A 261 -8.19 -4.51 -5.53
C SER A 261 -7.25 -3.39 -5.98
N ARG A 262 -6.99 -3.29 -7.28
CA ARG A 262 -6.01 -2.34 -7.83
C ARG A 262 -6.69 -1.22 -8.59
N TYR A 263 -6.18 0.00 -8.43
CA TYR A 263 -6.65 1.13 -9.21
C TYR A 263 -6.32 0.98 -10.70
N PHE A 264 -7.26 1.36 -11.55
CA PHE A 264 -7.03 1.51 -12.96
C PHE A 264 -7.77 2.71 -13.52
N SER A 265 -7.11 3.46 -14.38
CA SER A 265 -7.76 4.52 -15.17
C SER A 265 -7.04 4.64 -16.51
N ALA A 266 -7.81 4.75 -17.59
CA ALA A 266 -7.26 5.04 -18.89
C ALA A 266 -8.26 5.88 -19.69
N GLY A 267 -7.77 6.69 -20.63
CA GLY A 267 -8.68 7.51 -21.41
C GLY A 267 -7.98 8.62 -22.18
N ILE A 268 -8.76 9.63 -22.49
CA ILE A 268 -8.30 10.83 -23.20
C ILE A 268 -8.04 11.96 -22.21
N GLN A 269 -7.11 12.83 -22.55
CA GLN A 269 -6.81 14.04 -21.79
C GLN A 269 -6.60 15.25 -22.68
N LEU A 270 -7.00 16.40 -22.15
CA LEU A 270 -6.72 17.71 -22.69
C LEU A 270 -6.00 18.54 -21.63
N LYS A 271 -4.90 19.22 -22.01
CA LYS A 271 -4.20 20.14 -21.11
C LYS A 271 -3.98 21.48 -21.80
N LEU A 272 -4.18 22.56 -21.08
CA LEU A 272 -3.76 23.89 -21.50
C LEU A 272 -2.52 24.30 -20.69
N GLY A 273 -1.42 24.47 -21.37
CA GLY A 273 -0.14 24.87 -20.78
C GLY A 273 0.17 26.35 -21.04
N PHE A 274 0.54 27.07 -19.98
CA PHE A 274 0.87 28.49 -20.01
C PHE A 274 2.36 28.67 -19.66
N MET A 275 3.18 29.13 -20.62
CA MET A 275 4.59 29.39 -20.39
C MET A 275 4.77 30.67 -19.57
N LEU A 276 5.47 30.60 -18.44
CA LEU A 276 5.64 31.74 -17.51
C LEU A 276 6.79 32.68 -17.88
N HIS A 277 7.70 32.24 -18.77
CA HIS A 277 8.80 33.09 -19.25
C HIS A 277 8.96 33.02 -20.78
N LYS A 278 9.14 34.15 -21.44
CA LYS A 278 9.66 34.20 -22.80
C LYS A 278 11.08 33.63 -22.76
N ASN A 279 11.36 32.53 -23.43
CA ASN A 279 12.71 32.12 -23.75
C ASN A 279 13.35 33.27 -24.57
N LYS A 280 14.18 34.09 -23.97
CA LYS A 280 15.16 34.85 -24.78
C LYS A 280 16.00 33.78 -25.48
N PRO A 281 16.16 33.81 -26.82
CA PRO A 281 17.09 32.93 -27.50
C PRO A 281 18.44 33.05 -26.77
N LEU A 282 19.02 31.93 -26.38
CA LEU A 282 20.40 31.90 -25.91
C LEU A 282 21.22 32.53 -27.00
N PRO A 283 22.12 33.51 -26.70
CA PRO A 283 23.03 34.04 -27.69
C PRO A 283 23.76 32.85 -28.30
N VAL A 284 23.72 32.77 -29.61
CA VAL A 284 24.50 31.80 -30.38
C VAL A 284 25.94 32.14 -30.09
N GLN A 285 26.60 31.31 -29.29
CA GLN A 285 28.07 31.44 -29.11
C GLN A 285 28.68 31.19 -30.48
N PRO A 286 29.58 32.07 -30.95
CA PRO A 286 30.33 31.83 -32.16
C PRO A 286 31.07 30.49 -32.00
N LYS A 287 31.05 29.66 -33.04
CA LYS A 287 31.91 28.46 -33.12
C LYS A 287 33.36 28.94 -32.89
N GLU A 288 33.94 28.56 -31.76
CA GLU A 288 35.41 28.65 -31.58
C GLU A 288 36.04 27.65 -32.56
N GLU A 289 36.89 28.19 -33.43
CA GLU A 289 37.78 27.42 -34.28
C GLU A 289 38.71 26.58 -33.40
N VAL A 290 38.78 25.31 -33.70
CA VAL A 290 39.68 24.35 -33.06
C VAL A 290 41.11 24.75 -33.41
N VAL A 291 41.78 25.47 -32.50
CA VAL A 291 43.24 25.65 -32.56
C VAL A 291 43.89 24.42 -31.92
N THR A 292 44.46 23.61 -32.76
CA THR A 292 45.29 22.43 -32.41
C THR A 292 46.52 22.90 -31.63
N LYS A 293 46.56 22.69 -30.31
CA LYS A 293 47.79 22.85 -29.53
C LYS A 293 48.43 21.49 -29.31
N THR A 294 49.64 21.43 -29.85
CA THR A 294 50.65 20.40 -29.73
C THR A 294 50.88 19.96 -28.28
N GLN A 295 50.97 18.66 -28.10
CA GLN A 295 51.26 17.98 -26.82
C GLN A 295 52.72 18.29 -26.41
N ALA A 296 52.91 18.67 -25.14
CA ALA A 296 54.18 18.66 -24.44
C ALA A 296 54.30 17.34 -23.58
N PRO A 297 55.51 16.84 -23.37
CA PRO A 297 55.68 15.45 -22.90
C PRO A 297 55.38 15.27 -21.41
N VAL A 298 54.81 14.12 -21.10
CA VAL A 298 54.49 13.64 -19.75
C VAL A 298 55.75 13.31 -18.99
N GLN A 299 55.98 13.94 -17.86
CA GLN A 299 57.00 13.52 -16.87
C GLN A 299 56.45 12.38 -16.02
N GLU A 300 57.21 11.29 -16.07
CA GLU A 300 57.11 10.10 -15.27
C GLU A 300 57.34 10.41 -13.78
N LYS A 301 56.36 10.16 -12.91
CA LYS A 301 56.51 10.24 -11.45
C LYS A 301 56.79 8.83 -10.89
N ALA A 302 57.85 8.80 -10.11
CA ALA A 302 58.39 7.63 -9.39
C ALA A 302 57.38 6.86 -8.52
N PRO A 303 57.64 5.58 -8.18
CA PRO A 303 56.69 4.66 -7.55
C PRO A 303 56.46 5.02 -6.07
N VAL A 304 55.16 5.08 -5.70
CA VAL A 304 54.73 5.21 -4.31
C VAL A 304 54.92 3.86 -3.60
N GLN A 305 55.66 3.86 -2.53
CA GLN A 305 55.90 2.76 -1.63
C GLN A 305 54.57 2.15 -1.12
N GLN A 306 54.45 0.85 -1.29
CA GLN A 306 53.39 0.04 -0.67
C GLN A 306 53.49 0.13 0.86
N LYS A 307 52.49 0.75 1.46
CA LYS A 307 52.26 0.67 2.90
C LYS A 307 51.68 -0.70 3.23
N THR A 308 52.41 -1.47 3.97
CA THR A 308 52.05 -2.79 4.50
C THR A 308 50.63 -2.75 5.08
N ALA A 309 49.76 -3.58 4.54
CA ALA A 309 48.40 -3.80 5.08
C ALA A 309 48.60 -4.49 6.46
N GLN A 310 48.18 -3.79 7.51
CA GLN A 310 47.96 -4.41 8.80
C GLN A 310 46.74 -5.32 8.68
N THR A 311 46.93 -6.60 8.99
CA THR A 311 45.86 -7.59 9.12
C THR A 311 44.81 -7.07 10.10
N PRO A 312 43.49 -7.07 9.73
CA PRO A 312 42.43 -6.68 10.64
C PRO A 312 42.45 -7.63 11.87
N PRO A 313 42.17 -7.13 13.09
CA PRO A 313 42.06 -8.00 14.26
C PRO A 313 41.01 -9.08 13.99
N ALA A 314 41.34 -10.32 14.40
CA ALA A 314 40.46 -11.49 14.24
C ALA A 314 39.04 -11.17 14.75
N LYS A 315 38.06 -11.37 13.90
CA LYS A 315 36.61 -11.20 14.18
C LYS A 315 36.29 -12.17 15.33
N LYS A 316 35.90 -11.67 16.50
CA LYS A 316 35.47 -12.50 17.61
C LYS A 316 34.15 -13.15 17.22
N GLU A 317 34.18 -14.43 16.95
CA GLU A 317 32.97 -15.21 16.66
C GLU A 317 32.22 -15.51 17.97
N LEU A 318 30.88 -15.51 17.91
CA LEU A 318 30.02 -15.97 19.01
C LEU A 318 30.37 -17.42 19.36
N THR A 319 30.44 -17.71 20.63
CA THR A 319 30.50 -19.11 21.08
C THR A 319 29.20 -19.85 20.74
N ALA A 320 29.29 -21.17 20.56
CA ALA A 320 28.10 -21.98 20.28
C ALA A 320 27.04 -21.83 21.39
N THR A 321 27.46 -21.60 22.63
CA THR A 321 26.60 -21.36 23.79
C THR A 321 25.86 -20.01 23.69
N GLU A 322 26.56 -18.93 23.34
CA GLU A 322 25.97 -17.60 23.17
C GLU A 322 24.98 -17.60 22.00
N ARG A 323 25.32 -18.25 20.88
CA ARG A 323 24.44 -18.42 19.74
C ARG A 323 23.16 -19.15 20.12
N SER A 324 23.28 -20.32 20.75
CA SER A 324 22.14 -21.11 21.21
C SER A 324 21.27 -20.34 22.19
N TYR A 325 21.86 -19.49 23.05
CA TYR A 325 21.13 -18.66 23.99
C TYR A 325 20.31 -17.59 23.28
N ILE A 326 20.85 -16.93 22.24
CA ILE A 326 20.13 -15.93 21.43
C ILE A 326 18.99 -16.61 20.65
N GLU A 327 19.27 -17.71 19.97
CA GLU A 327 18.34 -18.36 19.03
C GLU A 327 17.19 -19.12 19.73
N LYS A 328 17.27 -19.37 21.03
CA LYS A 328 16.17 -20.00 21.76
C LYS A 328 14.91 -19.12 21.74
N PRO A 329 13.72 -19.60 21.34
CA PRO A 329 12.50 -18.80 21.22
C PRO A 329 12.07 -18.06 22.50
N LEU A 330 11.57 -16.85 22.38
CA LEU A 330 11.00 -16.02 23.46
C LEU A 330 9.48 -16.23 23.45
N ALA A 331 8.90 -16.85 24.49
CA ALA A 331 7.49 -17.19 24.56
C ALA A 331 6.64 -16.01 25.07
N PHE A 332 5.49 -15.76 24.41
CA PHE A 332 4.45 -14.80 24.85
C PHE A 332 3.24 -15.59 25.34
N GLN A 333 2.99 -15.53 26.66
CA GLN A 333 2.04 -16.42 27.31
C GLN A 333 0.58 -16.21 26.91
N GLU A 334 0.15 -14.95 26.75
CA GLU A 334 -1.24 -14.59 26.51
C GLU A 334 -1.57 -14.37 25.05
N VAL A 335 -2.81 -14.68 24.67
CA VAL A 335 -3.35 -14.40 23.34
C VAL A 335 -3.44 -12.88 23.15
N GLY A 336 -2.92 -12.38 22.02
CA GLY A 336 -2.94 -10.94 21.72
C GLY A 336 -1.96 -10.07 22.51
N ASN A 337 -1.33 -10.58 23.57
CA ASN A 337 -0.31 -9.82 24.31
C ASN A 337 0.94 -9.62 23.46
N THR A 338 1.44 -8.38 23.46
CA THR A 338 2.62 -7.93 22.75
C THR A 338 3.69 -7.34 23.66
N ASP A 339 3.45 -7.26 24.96
CA ASP A 339 4.34 -6.61 25.92
C ASP A 339 5.46 -7.54 26.37
N VAL A 340 6.62 -6.94 26.65
CA VAL A 340 7.76 -7.65 27.26
C VAL A 340 7.44 -7.89 28.74
N THR A 341 7.15 -9.12 29.10
CA THR A 341 6.84 -9.54 30.47
C THR A 341 8.10 -9.62 31.32
N PRO A 342 8.01 -9.57 32.69
CA PRO A 342 9.16 -9.71 33.59
C PRO A 342 9.99 -10.99 33.34
N GLN A 343 9.36 -12.08 32.88
CA GLN A 343 10.05 -13.33 32.55
C GLN A 343 10.95 -13.17 31.29
N LEU A 344 10.56 -12.32 30.34
CA LEU A 344 11.36 -12.02 29.15
C LEU A 344 12.50 -11.04 29.45
N VAL A 345 12.31 -10.13 30.43
CA VAL A 345 13.29 -9.09 30.78
C VAL A 345 14.66 -9.69 31.11
N ALA A 346 14.72 -10.66 32.04
CA ALA A 346 15.99 -11.25 32.44
C ALA A 346 16.77 -11.87 31.25
N ARG A 347 16.02 -12.48 30.34
CA ARG A 347 16.59 -13.10 29.16
C ARG A 347 17.06 -12.09 28.13
N LEU A 348 16.27 -11.04 27.88
CA LEU A 348 16.62 -9.95 26.97
C LEU A 348 17.82 -9.13 27.49
N ASP A 349 17.97 -8.99 28.82
CA ASP A 349 19.14 -8.36 29.42
C ASP A 349 20.44 -9.12 29.12
N GLU A 350 20.40 -10.43 29.19
CA GLU A 350 21.57 -11.25 28.87
C GLU A 350 21.88 -11.22 27.36
N ILE A 351 20.85 -11.29 26.50
CA ILE A 351 21.01 -11.10 25.05
C ILE A 351 21.64 -9.73 24.74
N ALA A 352 21.16 -8.66 25.41
CA ALA A 352 21.74 -7.33 25.23
C ALA A 352 23.21 -7.25 25.62
N LYS A 353 23.64 -7.95 26.68
CA LYS A 353 25.09 -8.05 27.08
C LYS A 353 25.91 -8.74 26.01
N ILE A 354 25.41 -9.86 25.47
CA ILE A 354 26.10 -10.60 24.41
C ILE A 354 26.25 -9.69 23.16
N LEU A 355 25.18 -8.99 22.75
CA LEU A 355 25.20 -8.11 21.60
C LEU A 355 26.08 -6.87 21.75
N LYS A 356 26.22 -6.33 22.99
CA LYS A 356 27.16 -5.24 23.28
C LYS A 356 28.62 -5.67 23.17
N SER A 357 28.90 -6.91 23.54
CA SER A 357 30.24 -7.48 23.43
C SER A 357 30.60 -7.88 21.99
N ASN A 358 29.59 -8.02 21.12
CA ASN A 358 29.73 -8.48 19.74
C ASN A 358 29.02 -7.48 18.79
N LYS A 359 29.66 -6.34 18.51
CA LYS A 359 29.06 -5.21 17.76
C LYS A 359 28.83 -5.51 16.29
N ASP A 360 29.49 -6.52 15.74
CA ASP A 360 29.39 -6.89 14.32
C ASP A 360 28.24 -7.84 14.01
N ILE A 361 27.39 -8.15 14.98
CA ILE A 361 26.28 -9.08 14.82
C ILE A 361 25.01 -8.31 14.63
N ASP A 362 24.29 -8.63 13.55
CA ASP A 362 22.96 -8.17 13.28
C ASP A 362 21.95 -9.29 13.55
N LEU A 363 20.72 -8.93 13.89
CA LEU A 363 19.64 -9.87 14.24
C LEU A 363 18.45 -9.73 13.34
N ASN A 364 17.89 -10.85 12.91
CA ASN A 364 16.52 -10.95 12.45
C ASN A 364 15.63 -11.29 13.64
N ILE A 365 14.65 -10.46 13.92
CA ILE A 365 13.68 -10.61 15.00
C ILE A 365 12.34 -10.93 14.38
N THR A 366 11.89 -12.19 14.49
CA THR A 366 10.67 -12.66 13.82
C THR A 366 9.61 -13.03 14.85
N GLY A 367 8.43 -12.41 14.74
CA GLY A 367 7.28 -12.69 15.59
C GLY A 367 6.31 -13.70 14.98
N TYR A 368 5.80 -14.59 15.83
CA TYR A 368 4.87 -15.65 15.49
C TYR A 368 3.65 -15.65 16.43
N THR A 369 2.55 -16.20 15.96
CA THR A 369 1.31 -16.39 16.71
C THR A 369 0.84 -17.83 16.67
N CYS A 370 -0.19 -18.15 17.46
CA CYS A 370 -1.01 -19.33 17.24
C CYS A 370 -2.12 -19.02 16.21
N ASP A 371 -2.96 -20.02 15.91
CA ASP A 371 -4.07 -19.98 14.97
C ASP A 371 -5.33 -19.23 15.46
N ILE A 372 -5.27 -18.55 16.60
CA ILE A 372 -6.39 -17.77 17.12
C ILE A 372 -6.40 -16.39 16.47
N GLY A 373 -7.47 -16.09 15.73
CA GLY A 373 -7.65 -14.83 15.01
C GLY A 373 -7.51 -14.97 13.50
N THR A 374 -7.54 -13.84 12.80
CA THR A 374 -7.30 -13.80 11.35
C THR A 374 -5.81 -13.76 11.05
N GLU A 375 -5.40 -14.26 9.89
CA GLU A 375 -3.99 -14.21 9.43
C GLU A 375 -3.43 -12.79 9.50
N ALA A 376 -4.18 -11.80 9.01
CA ALA A 376 -3.76 -10.39 9.04
C ALA A 376 -3.54 -9.89 10.47
N ARG A 377 -4.45 -10.23 11.39
CA ARG A 377 -4.32 -9.89 12.80
C ARG A 377 -3.12 -10.60 13.44
N ASN A 378 -2.90 -11.84 13.07
CA ASN A 378 -1.78 -12.63 13.55
C ASN A 378 -0.44 -12.10 13.02
N LEU A 379 -0.38 -11.64 11.76
CA LEU A 379 0.79 -10.92 11.23
C LEU A 379 1.05 -9.60 11.99
N GLU A 380 0.00 -8.82 12.26
CA GLU A 380 0.12 -7.58 13.05
C GLU A 380 0.63 -7.85 14.48
N ILE A 381 0.05 -8.84 15.17
CA ILE A 381 0.46 -9.23 16.54
C ILE A 381 1.91 -9.73 16.52
N GLY A 382 2.27 -10.56 15.54
CA GLY A 382 3.65 -11.03 15.37
C GLY A 382 4.62 -9.87 15.20
N MET A 383 4.29 -8.89 14.34
CA MET A 383 5.12 -7.69 14.13
C MET A 383 5.23 -6.86 15.41
N LYS A 384 4.13 -6.65 16.14
CA LYS A 384 4.16 -5.90 17.42
C LYS A 384 5.03 -6.59 18.46
N ARG A 385 5.03 -7.92 18.53
CA ARG A 385 5.93 -8.69 19.42
C ARG A 385 7.39 -8.51 19.04
N ALA A 386 7.71 -8.59 17.75
CA ALA A 386 9.06 -8.34 17.25
C ALA A 386 9.51 -6.91 17.56
N GLN A 387 8.63 -5.93 17.39
CA GLN A 387 8.88 -4.52 17.72
C GLN A 387 9.15 -4.34 19.22
N ALA A 388 8.33 -4.92 20.11
CA ALA A 388 8.51 -4.80 21.55
C ALA A 388 9.86 -5.37 22.02
N VAL A 389 10.31 -6.48 21.42
CA VAL A 389 11.65 -7.05 21.69
C VAL A 389 12.75 -6.10 21.18
N SER A 390 12.60 -5.55 19.99
CA SER A 390 13.54 -4.58 19.41
C SER A 390 13.64 -3.32 20.26
N ASP A 391 12.51 -2.73 20.66
CA ASP A 391 12.46 -1.53 21.50
C ASP A 391 13.14 -1.77 22.84
N TYR A 392 12.94 -2.94 23.44
CA TYR A 392 13.62 -3.32 24.66
C TYR A 392 15.14 -3.37 24.48
N LEU A 393 15.63 -4.01 23.43
CA LEU A 393 17.07 -4.09 23.14
C LEU A 393 17.66 -2.71 22.79
N GLN A 394 16.90 -1.85 22.11
CA GLN A 394 17.31 -0.45 21.86
C GLN A 394 17.46 0.33 23.17
N ASN A 395 16.50 0.20 24.08
CA ASN A 395 16.55 0.82 25.41
C ASN A 395 17.75 0.30 26.22
N LYS A 396 18.24 -0.89 25.92
CA LYS A 396 19.50 -1.43 26.48
C LYS A 396 20.74 -1.02 25.69
N GLY A 397 20.61 -0.15 24.69
CA GLY A 397 21.72 0.43 23.93
C GLY A 397 22.21 -0.38 22.76
N ILE A 398 21.37 -1.27 22.17
CA ILE A 398 21.63 -1.90 20.87
C ILE A 398 21.13 -0.99 19.76
N GLU A 399 21.94 -0.73 18.75
CA GLU A 399 21.59 0.15 17.64
C GLU A 399 20.47 -0.45 16.78
N ALA A 400 19.46 0.38 16.44
CA ALA A 400 18.30 -0.06 15.67
C ALA A 400 18.67 -0.69 14.31
N ILE A 401 19.70 -0.16 13.65
CA ILE A 401 20.18 -0.65 12.35
C ILE A 401 20.66 -2.11 12.39
N ARG A 402 20.95 -2.63 13.57
CA ARG A 402 21.38 -4.01 13.78
C ARG A 402 20.22 -4.99 13.95
N MET A 403 18.97 -4.53 13.89
CA MET A 403 17.78 -5.35 14.15
C MET A 403 16.80 -5.25 13.01
N HIS A 404 16.56 -6.37 12.32
CA HIS A 404 15.62 -6.48 11.22
C HIS A 404 14.36 -7.20 11.69
N LEU A 405 13.20 -6.54 11.53
CA LEU A 405 11.94 -7.02 12.08
C LEU A 405 11.12 -7.73 11.03
N PHE A 406 10.57 -8.89 11.40
CA PHE A 406 9.71 -9.71 10.57
C PHE A 406 8.52 -10.24 11.35
N SER A 407 7.46 -10.58 10.64
CA SER A 407 6.34 -11.33 11.18
C SER A 407 5.98 -12.46 10.23
N LYS A 408 5.70 -13.61 10.80
CA LYS A 408 5.17 -14.80 10.11
C LYS A 408 3.73 -15.10 10.54
N GLY A 409 3.20 -14.36 11.52
CA GLY A 409 1.87 -14.65 12.06
C GLY A 409 1.75 -16.12 12.47
N GLU A 410 0.73 -16.78 11.98
CA GLU A 410 0.46 -18.20 12.22
C GLU A 410 1.03 -19.16 11.16
N SER A 411 1.65 -18.61 10.08
CA SER A 411 2.01 -19.40 8.89
C SER A 411 3.10 -20.46 9.13
N GLU A 412 3.94 -20.28 10.16
CA GLU A 412 5.04 -21.20 10.48
C GLU A 412 4.96 -21.66 11.95
N PRO A 413 3.98 -22.52 12.32
CA PRO A 413 3.85 -23.00 13.69
C PRO A 413 5.04 -23.90 14.07
N LEU A 414 5.57 -23.71 15.31
CA LEU A 414 6.62 -24.55 15.85
C LEU A 414 6.14 -26.00 16.09
N VAL A 415 4.90 -26.12 16.50
CA VAL A 415 4.18 -27.38 16.73
C VAL A 415 2.74 -27.25 16.22
N PRO A 416 2.05 -28.32 15.86
CA PRO A 416 0.62 -28.25 15.51
C PRO A 416 -0.17 -27.52 16.60
N ASN A 417 -1.15 -26.69 16.21
CA ASN A 417 -1.97 -25.93 17.17
C ASN A 417 -2.95 -26.80 18.00
N THR A 418 -3.03 -28.08 17.69
CA THR A 418 -3.77 -29.08 18.46
C THR A 418 -2.80 -30.12 19.06
N PRO A 419 -2.87 -30.41 20.35
CA PRO A 419 -3.85 -29.90 21.34
C PRO A 419 -3.63 -28.42 21.69
N VAL A 420 -4.60 -27.79 22.37
CA VAL A 420 -4.67 -26.34 22.64
C VAL A 420 -3.41 -25.81 23.38
N GLU A 421 -2.80 -26.63 24.21
CA GLU A 421 -1.58 -26.33 24.98
C GLU A 421 -0.39 -25.96 24.05
N ASN A 422 -0.36 -26.54 22.87
CA ASN A 422 0.68 -26.27 21.87
C ASN A 422 0.66 -24.82 21.35
N ARG A 423 -0.50 -24.16 21.42
CA ARG A 423 -0.63 -22.75 21.00
C ARG A 423 0.30 -21.83 21.77
N LEU A 424 0.62 -22.16 23.02
CA LEU A 424 1.59 -21.40 23.80
C LEU A 424 2.97 -21.39 23.17
N LEU A 425 3.42 -22.51 22.62
CA LEU A 425 4.73 -22.66 21.98
C LEU A 425 4.80 -21.90 20.64
N ASN A 426 3.65 -21.73 19.99
CA ASN A 426 3.55 -20.98 18.73
C ASN A 426 3.57 -19.46 18.96
N ARG A 427 3.08 -18.97 20.11
CA ARG A 427 3.15 -17.55 20.48
C ARG A 427 4.57 -17.18 20.93
N ARG A 428 5.44 -16.89 19.98
CA ARG A 428 6.87 -16.67 20.24
C ARG A 428 7.47 -15.56 19.38
N VAL A 429 8.64 -15.12 19.79
CA VAL A 429 9.58 -14.36 18.97
C VAL A 429 10.86 -15.16 18.88
N THR A 430 11.44 -15.28 17.69
CA THR A 430 12.76 -15.84 17.47
C THR A 430 13.75 -14.74 17.08
N LEU A 431 14.98 -14.89 17.57
CA LEU A 431 16.11 -14.08 17.15
C LEU A 431 17.08 -14.98 16.41
N THR A 432 17.42 -14.64 15.18
CA THR A 432 18.42 -15.35 14.38
C THR A 432 19.49 -14.38 13.94
N LEU A 433 20.71 -14.88 13.78
CA LEU A 433 21.81 -14.05 13.29
C LEU A 433 21.54 -13.69 11.83
N ALA A 434 21.71 -12.42 11.47
CA ALA A 434 21.64 -11.97 10.09
C ALA A 434 23.05 -12.03 9.46
N ASP A 435 23.13 -12.55 8.25
CA ASP A 435 24.36 -12.47 7.44
C ASP A 435 24.52 -11.03 6.95
N ARG A 436 25.72 -10.46 7.11
CA ARG A 436 26.09 -9.15 6.58
C ARG A 436 26.52 -9.23 5.13
#